data_8b400c620ba35ecce9a4c4f54c96257c
#
_entry.id   8b400c620ba35ecce9a4c4f54c96257c
#
_cell.length_a   1.000
_cell.length_b   1.000
_cell.length_c   1.000
_cell.angle_alpha   90.00
_cell.angle_beta   90.00
_cell.angle_gamma   90.00
#
_symmetry.space_group_name_H-M   'P 1'
#
loop_
_entity.id
_entity.type
_entity.pdbx_description
1 polymer ?
#
loop_
_entity_poly.entity_id
_entity_poly.type
_entity_poly.pdbx_seq_one_letter_code
_entity_poly.pdbx_strand_id
1 'polypeptide(L)'
;MISAQQLTKRFGAQLAVDHLSFEIPGGQIVGFLGPNGAGKSTTLKMLTGMIEPTEGTATICGLDLLRDTLEVKRRIGFVPESGAVFESLTGLEYLEMVGALYGIPEAAARERIRQFIAFFELSFETLTDKLLGAYSKGMRRKVVITAALLHNPPVVFFDEPLDGLDANAAVGFKALIQTLAREGKTIVYSSHILDVVERVCDRVIIIDKGKLIADGRPDQLVAERNAGTLERLFTELTGGAELQQRAENFAKTFRP
;
A
#
# COMPACT_ATOMS: atom_id res chain seq x y z
N MET A 1 4.99 10.72 12.10
CA MET A 1 5.41 10.85 10.67
C MET A 1 4.22 11.14 9.76
N ILE A 2 3.10 10.43 9.91
CA ILE A 2 1.83 10.71 9.24
C ILE A 2 0.79 11.04 10.30
N SER A 3 0.02 12.12 10.15
CA SER A 3 -1.14 12.43 10.99
C SER A 3 -2.33 12.75 10.09
N ALA A 4 -3.45 12.10 10.32
CA ALA A 4 -4.72 12.37 9.66
C ALA A 4 -5.74 12.84 10.69
N GLN A 5 -6.44 13.92 10.41
CA GLN A 5 -7.41 14.54 11.32
C GLN A 5 -8.73 14.75 10.61
N GLN A 6 -9.76 14.00 11.03
CA GLN A 6 -11.13 14.05 10.53
C GLN A 6 -11.18 13.92 8.99
N LEU A 7 -10.28 13.09 8.42
CA LEU A 7 -10.13 12.96 6.99
C LEU A 7 -11.40 12.34 6.39
N THR A 8 -12.03 13.08 5.49
CA THR A 8 -13.35 12.74 4.93
C THR A 8 -13.30 12.82 3.41
N LYS A 9 -13.90 11.86 2.72
CA LYS A 9 -14.09 11.90 1.28
C LYS A 9 -15.49 11.50 0.88
N ARG A 10 -16.13 12.41 0.14
CA ARG A 10 -17.46 12.21 -0.44
C ARG A 10 -17.37 12.26 -1.97
N PHE A 11 -18.00 11.32 -2.64
CA PHE A 11 -18.19 11.31 -4.09
C PHE A 11 -19.70 11.40 -4.37
N GLY A 12 -20.18 12.60 -4.69
CA GLY A 12 -21.62 12.85 -4.79
C GLY A 12 -22.33 12.51 -3.47
N ALA A 13 -23.28 11.60 -3.49
CA ALA A 13 -24.00 11.13 -2.30
C ALA A 13 -23.24 10.07 -1.50
N GLN A 14 -22.20 9.44 -2.08
CA GLN A 14 -21.46 8.37 -1.43
C GLN A 14 -20.38 8.91 -0.51
N LEU A 15 -20.41 8.57 0.77
CA LEU A 15 -19.37 8.83 1.75
C LEU A 15 -18.40 7.64 1.76
N ALA A 16 -17.24 7.84 1.13
CA ALA A 16 -16.23 6.79 0.97
C ALA A 16 -15.27 6.71 2.14
N VAL A 17 -14.99 7.84 2.80
CA VAL A 17 -14.18 7.96 4.02
C VAL A 17 -14.89 8.93 4.95
N ASP A 18 -15.06 8.54 6.21
CA ASP A 18 -15.90 9.21 7.19
C ASP A 18 -15.11 9.56 8.46
N HIS A 19 -14.59 10.80 8.53
CA HIS A 19 -13.91 11.40 9.69
C HIS A 19 -12.76 10.54 10.25
N LEU A 20 -11.94 9.94 9.38
CA LEU A 20 -10.78 9.14 9.81
C LEU A 20 -9.74 10.02 10.52
N SER A 21 -9.37 9.61 11.73
CA SER A 21 -8.31 10.24 12.51
C SER A 21 -7.36 9.17 13.02
N PHE A 22 -6.06 9.31 12.71
CA PHE A 22 -5.01 8.41 13.17
C PHE A 22 -3.64 9.06 13.06
N GLU A 23 -2.68 8.53 13.79
CA GLU A 23 -1.28 8.94 13.73
C GLU A 23 -0.39 7.72 13.48
N ILE A 24 0.58 7.85 12.58
CA ILE A 24 1.59 6.83 12.31
C ILE A 24 2.96 7.43 12.63
N PRO A 25 3.64 6.97 13.69
CA PRO A 25 5.03 7.33 13.98
C PRO A 25 5.98 6.90 12.87
N GLY A 26 7.21 7.44 12.89
CA GLY A 26 8.26 7.02 11.98
C GLY A 26 8.80 5.61 12.29
N GLY A 27 9.31 4.93 11.26
CA GLY A 27 10.02 3.65 11.43
C GLY A 27 9.12 2.45 11.70
N GLN A 28 7.87 2.46 11.21
CA GLN A 28 6.92 1.37 11.40
C GLN A 28 6.34 0.87 10.07
N ILE A 29 5.98 -0.41 10.04
CA ILE A 29 5.12 -0.99 9.00
C ILE A 29 3.71 -1.04 9.55
N VAL A 30 2.81 -0.25 8.95
CA VAL A 30 1.40 -0.20 9.34
C VAL A 30 0.54 -0.87 8.29
N GLY A 31 -0.15 -1.94 8.67
CA GLY A 31 -1.15 -2.61 7.85
C GLY A 31 -2.44 -1.77 7.81
N PHE A 32 -2.91 -1.41 6.62
CA PHE A 32 -4.16 -0.68 6.42
C PHE A 32 -5.21 -1.64 5.86
N LEU A 33 -6.09 -2.12 6.72
CA LEU A 33 -6.98 -3.24 6.45
C LEU A 33 -8.44 -2.81 6.31
N GLY A 34 -9.22 -3.59 5.62
CA GLY A 34 -10.66 -3.40 5.48
C GLY A 34 -11.22 -4.21 4.31
N PRO A 35 -12.52 -4.51 4.28
CA PRO A 35 -13.14 -5.18 3.15
C PRO A 35 -13.10 -4.32 1.87
N ASN A 36 -13.47 -4.92 0.74
CA ASN A 36 -13.59 -4.17 -0.51
C ASN A 36 -14.65 -3.06 -0.34
N GLY A 37 -14.29 -1.84 -0.79
CA GLY A 37 -15.16 -0.67 -0.61
C GLY A 37 -15.10 0.00 0.77
N ALA A 38 -14.26 -0.49 1.70
CA ALA A 38 -14.11 0.11 3.03
C ALA A 38 -13.48 1.52 3.04
N GLY A 39 -12.90 1.97 1.91
CA GLY A 39 -12.25 3.28 1.80
C GLY A 39 -10.73 3.25 1.82
N LYS A 40 -10.07 2.07 1.84
CA LYS A 40 -8.59 1.93 1.88
C LYS A 40 -7.89 2.73 0.78
N SER A 41 -8.09 2.36 -0.48
CA SER A 41 -7.44 3.02 -1.63
C SER A 41 -7.82 4.49 -1.74
N THR A 42 -9.04 4.88 -1.33
CA THR A 42 -9.45 6.28 -1.25
C THR A 42 -8.63 7.05 -0.21
N THR A 43 -8.43 6.47 0.97
CA THR A 43 -7.60 7.06 2.03
C THR A 43 -6.15 7.18 1.58
N LEU A 44 -5.57 6.13 0.99
CA LEU A 44 -4.21 6.18 0.45
C LEU A 44 -4.06 7.25 -0.65
N LYS A 45 -5.03 7.37 -1.57
CA LYS A 45 -5.04 8.41 -2.60
C LYS A 45 -5.12 9.81 -2.01
N MET A 46 -5.87 10.02 -0.93
CA MET A 46 -5.86 11.30 -0.22
C MET A 46 -4.48 11.57 0.40
N LEU A 47 -3.93 10.64 1.18
CA LEU A 47 -2.62 10.79 1.83
C LEU A 47 -1.47 11.01 0.84
N THR A 48 -1.59 10.51 -0.39
CA THR A 48 -0.59 10.71 -1.44
C THR A 48 -0.83 11.96 -2.29
N GLY A 49 -1.86 12.75 -1.97
CA GLY A 49 -2.20 13.97 -2.72
C GLY A 49 -2.66 13.70 -4.17
N MET A 50 -3.19 12.50 -4.43
CA MET A 50 -3.81 12.16 -5.73
C MET A 50 -5.25 12.66 -5.83
N ILE A 51 -5.94 12.71 -4.71
CA ILE A 51 -7.27 13.30 -4.58
C ILE A 51 -7.31 14.15 -3.33
N GLU A 52 -8.03 15.27 -3.39
CA GLU A 52 -8.22 16.14 -2.23
C GLU A 52 -9.29 15.56 -1.30
N PRO A 53 -9.13 15.65 0.03
CA PRO A 53 -10.20 15.36 0.98
C PRO A 53 -11.37 16.36 0.78
N THR A 54 -12.58 15.94 1.11
CA THR A 54 -13.74 16.84 1.17
C THR A 54 -13.72 17.67 2.46
N GLU A 55 -13.27 17.05 3.55
CA GLU A 55 -13.12 17.67 4.87
C GLU A 55 -11.93 17.04 5.60
N GLY A 56 -11.44 17.75 6.63
CA GLY A 56 -10.28 17.29 7.39
C GLY A 56 -8.95 17.61 6.73
N THR A 57 -7.87 17.17 7.34
CA THR A 57 -6.50 17.41 6.85
C THR A 57 -5.59 16.25 7.19
N ALA A 58 -4.41 16.24 6.58
CA ALA A 58 -3.33 15.34 6.96
C ALA A 58 -1.97 16.04 6.86
N THR A 59 -1.03 15.58 7.66
CA THR A 59 0.38 15.97 7.56
C THR A 59 1.24 14.75 7.32
N ILE A 60 2.26 14.89 6.47
CA ILE A 60 3.26 13.86 6.19
C ILE A 60 4.65 14.47 6.35
N CYS A 61 5.48 13.87 7.18
CA CYS A 61 6.80 14.41 7.52
C CYS A 61 6.74 15.87 8.03
N GLY A 62 5.66 16.25 8.71
CA GLY A 62 5.44 17.62 9.21
C GLY A 62 4.95 18.61 8.16
N LEU A 63 4.73 18.19 6.91
CA LEU A 63 4.21 19.01 5.82
C LEU A 63 2.70 18.83 5.70
N ASP A 64 1.99 19.94 5.47
CA ASP A 64 0.54 19.91 5.24
C ASP A 64 0.23 19.36 3.83
N LEU A 65 -0.68 18.40 3.76
CA LEU A 65 -1.00 17.70 2.53
C LEU A 65 -1.54 18.61 1.43
N LEU A 66 -2.30 19.64 1.79
CA LEU A 66 -2.95 20.55 0.83
C LEU A 66 -2.06 21.74 0.47
N ARG A 67 -1.37 22.30 1.47
CA ARG A 67 -0.51 23.48 1.28
C ARG A 67 0.83 23.11 0.64
N ASP A 68 1.40 21.99 1.05
CA ASP A 68 2.75 21.55 0.67
C ASP A 68 2.71 20.33 -0.25
N THR A 69 1.65 20.15 -1.05
CA THR A 69 1.37 18.93 -1.84
C THR A 69 2.59 18.46 -2.65
N LEU A 70 3.33 19.36 -3.28
CA LEU A 70 4.50 18.99 -4.08
C LEU A 70 5.65 18.47 -3.21
N GLU A 71 5.90 19.12 -2.08
CA GLU A 71 6.93 18.68 -1.12
C GLU A 71 6.55 17.37 -0.45
N VAL A 72 5.26 17.15 -0.14
CA VAL A 72 4.75 15.86 0.31
C VAL A 72 5.03 14.78 -0.74
N LYS A 73 4.70 15.02 -2.01
CA LYS A 73 4.98 14.08 -3.12
C LYS A 73 6.46 13.74 -3.26
N ARG A 74 7.35 14.68 -3.00
CA ARG A 74 8.80 14.42 -3.00
C ARG A 74 9.27 13.52 -1.85
N ARG A 75 8.50 13.45 -0.76
CA ARG A 75 8.81 12.68 0.44
C ARG A 75 8.13 11.32 0.52
N ILE A 76 7.32 10.99 -0.46
CA ILE A 76 6.58 9.73 -0.47
C ILE A 76 6.91 8.90 -1.70
N GLY A 77 6.90 7.58 -1.53
CA GLY A 77 6.75 6.61 -2.61
C GLY A 77 5.34 6.05 -2.60
N PHE A 78 4.75 5.83 -3.78
CA PHE A 78 3.43 5.23 -3.87
C PHE A 78 3.38 4.15 -4.94
N VAL A 79 2.92 2.98 -4.55
CA VAL A 79 2.63 1.85 -5.44
C VAL A 79 1.12 1.63 -5.45
N PRO A 80 0.40 2.07 -6.49
CA PRO A 80 -1.04 1.89 -6.59
C PRO A 80 -1.40 0.43 -6.92
N GLU A 81 -2.60 0.01 -6.55
CA GLU A 81 -3.16 -1.31 -6.89
C GLU A 81 -3.16 -1.55 -8.40
N SER A 82 -3.55 -0.56 -9.20
CA SER A 82 -3.64 -0.68 -10.66
C SER A 82 -2.32 -0.99 -11.35
N GLY A 83 -1.18 -0.64 -10.72
CA GLY A 83 0.14 -0.78 -11.35
C GLY A 83 0.26 -0.02 -12.68
N ALA A 84 -0.48 1.10 -12.81
CA ALA A 84 -0.50 1.87 -14.05
C ALA A 84 0.88 2.47 -14.37
N VAL A 85 1.29 2.33 -15.61
CA VAL A 85 2.57 2.83 -16.15
C VAL A 85 2.34 3.41 -17.55
N PHE A 86 3.32 4.13 -18.08
CA PHE A 86 3.32 4.56 -19.48
C PHE A 86 3.67 3.37 -20.38
N GLU A 87 2.67 2.72 -20.96
CA GLU A 87 2.82 1.48 -21.72
C GLU A 87 3.68 1.60 -22.98
N SER A 88 3.86 2.82 -23.50
CA SER A 88 4.69 3.15 -24.66
C SER A 88 6.18 3.35 -24.34
N LEU A 89 6.57 3.32 -23.08
CA LEU A 89 7.97 3.41 -22.65
C LEU A 89 8.54 2.01 -22.37
N THR A 90 9.84 1.87 -22.53
CA THR A 90 10.57 0.74 -21.96
C THR A 90 10.67 0.90 -20.44
N GLY A 91 11.02 -0.19 -19.75
CA GLY A 91 11.20 -0.14 -18.29
C GLY A 91 12.32 0.82 -17.89
N LEU A 92 13.41 0.86 -18.65
CA LEU A 92 14.54 1.75 -18.39
C LEU A 92 14.15 3.22 -18.59
N GLU A 93 13.54 3.56 -19.72
CA GLU A 93 13.08 4.93 -20.01
C GLU A 93 12.12 5.44 -18.92
N TYR A 94 11.19 4.60 -18.48
CA TYR A 94 10.27 4.94 -17.41
C TYR A 94 10.99 5.21 -16.08
N LEU A 95 11.93 4.37 -15.68
CA LEU A 95 12.66 4.54 -14.42
C LEU A 95 13.64 5.74 -14.49
N GLU A 96 14.30 5.98 -15.63
CA GLU A 96 15.14 7.17 -15.83
C GLU A 96 14.31 8.45 -15.81
N MET A 97 13.14 8.46 -16.43
CA MET A 97 12.18 9.58 -16.37
C MET A 97 11.78 9.86 -14.92
N VAL A 98 11.43 8.83 -14.14
CA VAL A 98 11.11 8.99 -12.72
C VAL A 98 12.30 9.55 -11.95
N GLY A 99 13.51 9.02 -12.18
CA GLY A 99 14.74 9.54 -11.56
C GLY A 99 14.94 11.03 -11.85
N ALA A 100 14.74 11.45 -13.09
CA ALA A 100 14.86 12.85 -13.50
C ALA A 100 13.81 13.75 -12.84
N LEU A 101 12.55 13.29 -12.72
CA LEU A 101 11.47 14.03 -12.04
C LEU A 101 11.78 14.31 -10.57
N TYR A 102 12.50 13.39 -9.90
CA TYR A 102 12.96 13.56 -8.52
C TYR A 102 14.35 14.22 -8.41
N GLY A 103 14.94 14.67 -9.52
CA GLY A 103 16.25 15.32 -9.53
C GLY A 103 17.42 14.42 -9.16
N ILE A 104 17.30 13.11 -9.36
CA ILE A 104 18.37 12.17 -9.09
C ILE A 104 19.38 12.25 -10.26
N PRO A 105 20.69 12.44 -9.97
CA PRO A 105 21.70 12.40 -11.03
C PRO A 105 21.66 11.08 -11.80
N GLU A 106 21.77 11.15 -13.14
CA GLU A 106 21.60 9.99 -14.05
C GLU A 106 22.43 8.78 -13.63
N ALA A 107 23.70 8.97 -13.31
CA ALA A 107 24.59 7.88 -12.87
C ALA A 107 24.09 7.20 -11.59
N ALA A 108 23.57 7.98 -10.62
CA ALA A 108 23.02 7.45 -9.37
C ALA A 108 21.68 6.74 -9.62
N ALA A 109 20.84 7.27 -10.50
CA ALA A 109 19.58 6.62 -10.88
C ALA A 109 19.85 5.27 -11.54
N ARG A 110 20.73 5.21 -12.54
CA ARG A 110 21.13 3.98 -13.23
C ARG A 110 21.73 2.92 -12.29
N GLU A 111 22.54 3.34 -11.33
CA GLU A 111 23.09 2.41 -10.33
C GLU A 111 21.99 1.82 -9.43
N ARG A 112 21.08 2.65 -8.92
CA ARG A 112 19.92 2.17 -8.15
C ARG A 112 19.03 1.24 -8.98
N ILE A 113 18.76 1.60 -10.24
CA ILE A 113 17.98 0.77 -11.16
C ILE A 113 18.63 -0.61 -11.31
N ARG A 114 19.95 -0.70 -11.55
CA ARG A 114 20.66 -1.99 -11.65
C ARG A 114 20.49 -2.83 -10.39
N GLN A 115 20.61 -2.23 -9.20
CA GLN A 115 20.44 -2.95 -7.93
C GLN A 115 19.01 -3.50 -7.76
N PHE A 116 17.99 -2.71 -8.10
CA PHE A 116 16.60 -3.15 -8.05
C PHE A 116 16.28 -4.24 -9.07
N ILE A 117 16.82 -4.15 -10.27
CA ILE A 117 16.66 -5.16 -11.31
C ILE A 117 17.27 -6.49 -10.85
N ALA A 118 18.49 -6.45 -10.29
CA ALA A 118 19.15 -7.62 -9.74
C ALA A 118 18.32 -8.23 -8.59
N PHE A 119 17.81 -7.39 -7.69
CA PHE A 119 16.96 -7.82 -6.58
C PHE A 119 15.68 -8.54 -7.03
N PHE A 120 15.02 -8.03 -8.06
CA PHE A 120 13.79 -8.61 -8.60
C PHE A 120 14.00 -9.65 -9.71
N GLU A 121 15.25 -10.01 -10.00
CA GLU A 121 15.62 -10.98 -11.05
C GLU A 121 15.03 -10.62 -12.43
N LEU A 122 14.97 -9.32 -12.74
CA LEU A 122 14.63 -8.84 -14.07
C LEU A 122 15.89 -8.80 -14.95
N SER A 123 15.79 -9.20 -16.23
CA SER A 123 16.93 -9.05 -17.15
C SER A 123 17.06 -7.60 -17.63
N PHE A 124 18.29 -7.15 -17.83
CA PHE A 124 18.55 -5.80 -18.35
C PHE A 124 17.99 -5.63 -19.77
N GLU A 125 18.11 -6.66 -20.63
CA GLU A 125 17.51 -6.69 -21.97
C GLU A 125 15.99 -6.49 -21.94
N THR A 126 15.29 -7.13 -20.98
CA THR A 126 13.86 -6.90 -20.82
C THR A 126 13.57 -5.43 -20.53
N LEU A 127 14.42 -4.79 -19.73
CA LEU A 127 14.24 -3.39 -19.34
C LEU A 127 14.49 -2.42 -20.48
N THR A 128 15.44 -2.72 -21.38
CA THR A 128 15.84 -1.85 -22.49
C THR A 128 15.02 -2.06 -23.76
N ASP A 129 14.64 -3.30 -24.06
CA ASP A 129 14.19 -3.67 -25.40
C ASP A 129 12.66 -3.90 -25.45
N LYS A 130 12.03 -4.07 -24.30
CA LYS A 130 10.60 -4.38 -24.23
C LYS A 130 9.78 -3.23 -23.65
N LEU A 131 8.72 -2.85 -24.33
CA LEU A 131 7.78 -1.84 -23.83
C LEU A 131 7.01 -2.35 -22.61
N LEU A 132 6.71 -1.46 -21.66
CA LEU A 132 5.96 -1.78 -20.45
C LEU A 132 4.55 -2.33 -20.73
N GLY A 133 3.94 -1.95 -21.86
CA GLY A 133 2.68 -2.53 -22.32
C GLY A 133 2.74 -4.04 -22.58
N ALA A 134 3.92 -4.56 -22.93
CA ALA A 134 4.15 -5.99 -23.20
C ALA A 134 4.65 -6.78 -21.98
N TYR A 135 4.78 -6.14 -20.80
CA TYR A 135 5.18 -6.82 -19.56
C TYR A 135 4.04 -7.64 -18.96
N SER A 136 4.41 -8.75 -18.29
CA SER A 136 3.46 -9.42 -17.41
C SER A 136 3.06 -8.51 -16.22
N LYS A 137 1.95 -8.81 -15.57
CA LYS A 137 1.51 -8.07 -14.38
C LYS A 137 2.62 -8.02 -13.31
N GLY A 138 3.29 -9.15 -13.05
CA GLY A 138 4.37 -9.23 -12.07
C GLY A 138 5.61 -8.42 -12.46
N MET A 139 6.04 -8.46 -13.73
CA MET A 139 7.14 -7.63 -14.20
C MET A 139 6.82 -6.14 -14.07
N ARG A 140 5.61 -5.73 -14.44
CA ARG A 140 5.15 -4.36 -14.31
C ARG A 140 5.12 -3.92 -12.84
N ARG A 141 4.65 -4.79 -11.93
CA ARG A 141 4.65 -4.54 -10.48
C ARG A 141 6.05 -4.30 -9.94
N LYS A 142 7.04 -5.13 -10.35
CA LYS A 142 8.44 -4.97 -9.96
C LYS A 142 9.00 -3.59 -10.39
N VAL A 143 8.69 -3.14 -11.60
CA VAL A 143 9.08 -1.80 -12.10
C VAL A 143 8.41 -0.67 -11.30
N VAL A 144 7.12 -0.77 -10.99
CA VAL A 144 6.38 0.24 -10.21
C VAL A 144 6.91 0.35 -8.78
N ILE A 145 7.22 -0.79 -8.14
CA ILE A 145 7.87 -0.81 -6.82
C ILE A 145 9.25 -0.12 -6.89
N THR A 146 10.05 -0.42 -7.91
CA THR A 146 11.35 0.22 -8.14
C THR A 146 11.20 1.73 -8.27
N ALA A 147 10.26 2.19 -9.11
CA ALA A 147 9.98 3.61 -9.32
C ALA A 147 9.61 4.33 -8.02
N ALA A 148 8.74 3.72 -7.20
CA ALA A 148 8.31 4.29 -5.93
C ALA A 148 9.43 4.41 -4.88
N LEU A 149 10.47 3.56 -4.97
CA LEU A 149 11.60 3.55 -4.05
C LEU A 149 12.84 4.28 -4.57
N LEU A 150 12.88 4.61 -5.87
CA LEU A 150 14.07 5.08 -6.57
C LEU A 150 14.66 6.36 -5.94
N HIS A 151 13.82 7.29 -5.48
CA HIS A 151 14.21 8.55 -4.85
C HIS A 151 14.43 8.43 -3.34
N ASN A 152 14.43 7.20 -2.79
CA ASN A 152 14.69 6.92 -1.38
C ASN A 152 13.74 7.65 -0.39
N PRO A 153 12.42 7.58 -0.57
CA PRO A 153 11.47 8.32 0.25
C PRO A 153 11.48 7.87 1.72
N PRO A 154 11.23 8.79 2.68
CA PRO A 154 11.06 8.43 4.10
C PRO A 154 9.72 7.73 4.39
N VAL A 155 8.70 7.92 3.54
CA VAL A 155 7.38 7.29 3.67
C VAL A 155 7.03 6.56 2.38
N VAL A 156 6.54 5.33 2.49
CA VAL A 156 6.09 4.54 1.33
C VAL A 156 4.69 3.99 1.56
N PHE A 157 3.84 4.21 0.58
CA PHE A 157 2.49 3.64 0.54
C PHE A 157 2.45 2.52 -0.50
N PHE A 158 2.01 1.34 -0.08
CA PHE A 158 1.81 0.18 -0.92
C PHE A 158 0.34 -0.23 -0.90
N ASP A 159 -0.33 -0.13 -2.06
CA ASP A 159 -1.71 -0.59 -2.24
C ASP A 159 -1.69 -1.93 -2.98
N GLU A 160 -1.96 -3.03 -2.25
CA GLU A 160 -1.92 -4.43 -2.72
C GLU A 160 -0.61 -4.80 -3.46
N PRO A 161 0.58 -4.57 -2.89
CA PRO A 161 1.85 -4.67 -3.62
C PRO A 161 2.23 -6.08 -4.04
N LEU A 162 1.70 -7.12 -3.38
CA LEU A 162 2.01 -8.51 -3.71
C LEU A 162 1.21 -9.05 -4.90
N ASP A 163 0.17 -8.31 -5.33
CA ASP A 163 -0.67 -8.74 -6.43
C ASP A 163 0.13 -8.83 -7.74
N GLY A 164 0.19 -10.05 -8.29
CA GLY A 164 0.93 -10.37 -9.50
C GLY A 164 2.42 -10.72 -9.29
N LEU A 165 2.97 -10.61 -8.09
CA LEU A 165 4.32 -11.10 -7.79
C LEU A 165 4.33 -12.64 -7.66
N ASP A 166 5.38 -13.27 -8.16
CA ASP A 166 5.66 -14.67 -7.87
C ASP A 166 6.08 -14.88 -6.40
N ALA A 167 6.08 -16.13 -5.95
CA ALA A 167 6.34 -16.47 -4.54
C ALA A 167 7.72 -15.97 -4.06
N ASN A 168 8.76 -16.09 -4.88
CA ASN A 168 10.10 -15.65 -4.52
C ASN A 168 10.20 -14.13 -4.43
N ALA A 169 9.64 -13.43 -5.42
CA ALA A 169 9.56 -11.97 -5.39
C ALA A 169 8.75 -11.45 -4.19
N ALA A 170 7.66 -12.15 -3.81
CA ALA A 170 6.88 -11.81 -2.63
C ALA A 170 7.66 -12.00 -1.32
N VAL A 171 8.49 -13.05 -1.20
CA VAL A 171 9.39 -13.25 -0.06
C VAL A 171 10.44 -12.13 0.00
N GLY A 172 11.10 -11.85 -1.12
CA GLY A 172 12.09 -10.78 -1.22
C GLY A 172 11.49 -9.41 -0.88
N PHE A 173 10.31 -9.10 -1.40
CA PHE A 173 9.60 -7.85 -1.11
C PHE A 173 9.29 -7.69 0.39
N LYS A 174 8.79 -8.74 1.06
CA LYS A 174 8.55 -8.70 2.52
C LYS A 174 9.83 -8.41 3.30
N ALA A 175 10.92 -9.08 2.96
CA ALA A 175 12.22 -8.82 3.58
C ALA A 175 12.72 -7.38 3.33
N LEU A 176 12.51 -6.85 2.12
CA LEU A 176 12.85 -5.49 1.75
C LEU A 176 12.12 -4.47 2.62
N ILE A 177 10.79 -4.56 2.74
CA ILE A 177 10.02 -3.58 3.53
C ILE A 177 10.36 -3.63 5.02
N GLN A 178 10.64 -4.82 5.57
CA GLN A 178 11.11 -4.96 6.95
C GLN A 178 12.49 -4.32 7.16
N THR A 179 13.37 -4.44 6.18
CA THR A 179 14.69 -3.79 6.23
C THR A 179 14.55 -2.27 6.16
N LEU A 180 13.74 -1.77 5.23
CA LEU A 180 13.46 -0.33 5.10
C LEU A 180 12.86 0.27 6.37
N ALA A 181 11.96 -0.43 7.05
CA ALA A 181 11.40 0.01 8.32
C ALA A 181 12.46 0.07 9.43
N ARG A 182 13.32 -0.94 9.52
CA ARG A 182 14.47 -0.93 10.47
C ARG A 182 15.45 0.22 10.20
N GLU A 183 15.56 0.68 8.97
CA GLU A 183 16.32 1.88 8.58
C GLU A 183 15.57 3.19 8.85
N GLY A 184 14.41 3.14 9.50
CA GLY A 184 13.63 4.30 9.91
C GLY A 184 12.58 4.78 8.93
N LYS A 185 12.35 4.08 7.81
CA LYS A 185 11.28 4.42 6.88
C LYS A 185 9.90 4.01 7.43
N THR A 186 8.90 4.82 7.14
CA THR A 186 7.50 4.51 7.48
C THR A 186 6.82 3.87 6.29
N ILE A 187 6.18 2.73 6.51
CA ILE A 187 5.52 1.96 5.45
C ILE A 187 4.05 1.79 5.78
N VAL A 188 3.19 2.24 4.88
CA VAL A 188 1.75 1.96 4.93
C VAL A 188 1.47 0.89 3.89
N TYR A 189 1.01 -0.26 4.36
CA TYR A 189 0.83 -1.46 3.57
C TYR A 189 -0.63 -1.88 3.56
N SER A 190 -1.35 -1.71 2.45
CA SER A 190 -2.69 -2.27 2.33
C SER A 190 -2.62 -3.67 1.72
N SER A 191 -3.41 -4.60 2.28
CA SER A 191 -3.54 -5.95 1.75
C SER A 191 -4.84 -6.59 2.23
N HIS A 192 -5.33 -7.54 1.44
CA HIS A 192 -6.39 -8.45 1.81
C HIS A 192 -5.85 -9.80 2.34
N ILE A 193 -4.52 -10.02 2.30
CA ILE A 193 -3.87 -11.25 2.78
C ILE A 193 -3.46 -11.05 4.24
N LEU A 194 -4.38 -11.38 5.15
CA LEU A 194 -4.22 -11.11 6.59
C LEU A 194 -3.02 -11.81 7.23
N ASP A 195 -2.71 -13.05 6.81
CA ASP A 195 -1.51 -13.78 7.27
C ASP A 195 -0.21 -13.02 6.99
N VAL A 196 -0.13 -12.32 5.87
CA VAL A 196 1.05 -11.51 5.54
C VAL A 196 1.12 -10.29 6.45
N VAL A 197 -0.01 -9.62 6.63
CA VAL A 197 -0.09 -8.43 7.50
C VAL A 197 0.28 -8.77 8.94
N GLU A 198 -0.24 -9.87 9.49
CA GLU A 198 0.04 -10.32 10.85
C GLU A 198 1.54 -10.57 11.10
N ARG A 199 2.25 -11.04 10.07
CA ARG A 199 3.70 -11.36 10.17
C ARG A 199 4.63 -10.20 9.87
N VAL A 200 4.17 -9.21 9.12
CA VAL A 200 5.04 -8.16 8.58
C VAL A 200 4.79 -6.81 9.24
N CYS A 201 3.56 -6.55 9.69
CA CYS A 201 3.18 -5.24 10.21
C CYS A 201 3.37 -5.15 11.72
N ASP A 202 3.94 -4.03 12.18
CA ASP A 202 4.08 -3.71 13.60
C ASP A 202 2.75 -3.27 14.22
N ARG A 203 1.87 -2.71 13.40
CA ARG A 203 0.57 -2.17 13.79
C ARG A 203 -0.42 -2.33 12.63
N VAL A 204 -1.69 -2.46 12.95
CA VAL A 204 -2.78 -2.49 11.97
C VAL A 204 -3.82 -1.43 12.28
N ILE A 205 -4.31 -0.79 11.23
CA ILE A 205 -5.46 0.10 11.22
C ILE A 205 -6.54 -0.59 10.40
N ILE A 206 -7.66 -0.95 11.05
CA ILE A 206 -8.77 -1.62 10.39
C ILE A 206 -9.89 -0.62 10.15
N ILE A 207 -10.33 -0.51 8.90
CA ILE A 207 -11.45 0.35 8.52
C ILE A 207 -12.59 -0.46 7.92
N ASP A 208 -13.81 -0.03 8.18
CA ASP A 208 -15.02 -0.53 7.52
C ASP A 208 -15.98 0.63 7.25
N LYS A 209 -16.61 0.63 6.07
CA LYS A 209 -17.56 1.67 5.62
C LYS A 209 -17.06 3.10 5.84
N GLY A 210 -15.78 3.32 5.56
CA GLY A 210 -15.11 4.60 5.69
C GLY A 210 -14.67 4.98 7.11
N LYS A 211 -14.95 4.16 8.13
CA LYS A 211 -14.67 4.45 9.54
C LYS A 211 -13.55 3.57 10.08
N LEU A 212 -12.79 4.11 11.02
CA LEU A 212 -11.81 3.37 11.81
C LEU A 212 -12.54 2.50 12.82
N ILE A 213 -12.29 1.20 12.83
CA ILE A 213 -12.93 0.22 13.74
C ILE A 213 -11.94 -0.45 14.69
N ALA A 214 -10.67 -0.54 14.35
CA ALA A 214 -9.61 -0.99 15.25
C ALA A 214 -8.27 -0.37 14.86
N ASP A 215 -7.41 -0.15 15.86
CA ASP A 215 -6.08 0.41 15.68
C ASP A 215 -5.16 -0.09 16.80
N GLY A 216 -4.13 -0.83 16.47
CA GLY A 216 -3.22 -1.39 17.46
C GLY A 216 -2.27 -2.44 16.89
N ARG A 217 -1.48 -3.06 17.76
CA ARG A 217 -0.63 -4.19 17.39
C ARG A 217 -1.50 -5.43 17.10
N PRO A 218 -1.20 -6.22 16.06
CA PRO A 218 -1.98 -7.41 15.70
C PRO A 218 -2.18 -8.37 16.89
N ASP A 219 -1.08 -8.69 17.60
CA ASP A 219 -1.08 -9.60 18.75
C ASP A 219 -1.97 -9.12 19.91
N GLN A 220 -1.93 -7.82 20.21
CA GLN A 220 -2.74 -7.21 21.25
C GLN A 220 -4.23 -7.21 20.90
N LEU A 221 -4.56 -6.78 19.67
CA LEU A 221 -5.95 -6.75 19.21
C LEU A 221 -6.60 -8.15 19.19
N VAL A 222 -5.83 -9.18 18.79
CA VAL A 222 -6.28 -10.57 18.80
C VAL A 222 -6.50 -11.06 20.24
N ALA A 223 -5.58 -10.73 21.17
CA ALA A 223 -5.69 -11.12 22.58
C ALA A 223 -6.86 -10.44 23.29
N GLU A 224 -7.05 -9.13 23.12
CA GLU A 224 -8.13 -8.34 23.73
C GLU A 224 -9.53 -8.86 23.37
N ARG A 225 -9.67 -9.40 22.14
CA ARG A 225 -10.94 -9.91 21.63
C ARG A 225 -11.08 -11.42 21.73
N ASN A 226 -10.05 -12.13 22.24
CA ASN A 226 -10.00 -13.60 22.28
C ASN A 226 -10.26 -14.25 20.91
N ALA A 227 -9.85 -13.59 19.83
CA ALA A 227 -10.18 -13.99 18.46
C ALA A 227 -9.31 -15.17 17.94
N GLY A 228 -8.17 -15.42 18.57
CA GLY A 228 -7.23 -16.47 18.19
C GLY A 228 -6.34 -16.12 16.99
N THR A 229 -6.87 -15.47 15.96
CA THR A 229 -6.10 -15.00 14.77
C THR A 229 -6.60 -13.63 14.32
N LEU A 230 -5.74 -12.90 13.59
CA LEU A 230 -6.12 -11.61 12.97
C LEU A 230 -7.27 -11.79 11.95
N GLU A 231 -7.32 -12.93 11.26
CA GLU A 231 -8.38 -13.24 10.31
C GLU A 231 -9.76 -13.35 10.98
N ARG A 232 -9.83 -14.05 12.12
CA ARG A 232 -11.07 -14.13 12.90
C ARG A 232 -11.49 -12.79 13.43
N LEU A 233 -10.55 -12.02 14.01
CA LEU A 233 -10.81 -10.67 14.49
C LEU A 233 -11.37 -9.80 13.35
N PHE A 234 -10.72 -9.80 12.20
CA PHE A 234 -11.16 -9.06 11.02
C PHE A 234 -12.57 -9.47 10.58
N THR A 235 -12.83 -10.77 10.52
CA THR A 235 -14.15 -11.32 10.15
C THR A 235 -15.24 -10.89 11.12
N GLU A 236 -14.97 -10.92 12.42
CA GLU A 236 -15.92 -10.45 13.46
C GLU A 236 -16.20 -8.96 13.33
N LEU A 237 -15.16 -8.14 13.15
CA LEU A 237 -15.29 -6.68 13.05
C LEU A 237 -15.97 -6.20 11.77
N THR A 238 -15.86 -6.94 10.67
CA THR A 238 -16.35 -6.54 9.33
C THR A 238 -17.62 -7.29 8.89
N GLY A 239 -18.25 -8.05 9.79
CA GLY A 239 -19.52 -8.75 9.52
C GLY A 239 -19.37 -10.06 8.72
N GLY A 240 -18.17 -10.62 8.59
CA GLY A 240 -17.93 -11.87 7.86
C GLY A 240 -18.58 -13.11 8.48
N ALA A 241 -18.96 -13.07 9.77
CA ALA A 241 -19.69 -14.15 10.43
C ALA A 241 -21.04 -14.46 9.75
N GLU A 242 -21.73 -13.46 9.22
CA GLU A 242 -22.96 -13.65 8.45
C GLU A 242 -22.72 -14.40 7.14
N LEU A 243 -21.58 -14.18 6.49
CA LEU A 243 -21.21 -14.88 5.23
C LEU A 243 -20.96 -16.37 5.48
N GLN A 244 -20.35 -16.72 6.60
CA GLN A 244 -20.12 -18.10 6.99
C GLN A 244 -21.44 -18.84 7.20
N GLN A 245 -22.38 -18.22 7.92
CA GLN A 245 -23.73 -18.78 8.13
C GLN A 245 -24.51 -18.90 6.80
N ARG A 246 -24.38 -17.94 5.90
CA ARG A 246 -24.98 -17.99 4.55
C ARG A 246 -24.39 -19.13 3.72
N ALA A 247 -23.07 -19.35 3.78
CA ALA A 247 -22.41 -20.45 3.09
C ALA A 247 -22.89 -21.82 3.58
N GLU A 248 -23.03 -21.99 4.91
CA GLU A 248 -23.59 -23.22 5.49
C GLU A 248 -25.03 -23.46 5.05
N ASN A 249 -25.85 -22.41 5.04
CA ASN A 249 -27.24 -22.51 4.59
C ASN A 249 -27.31 -22.82 3.09
N PHE A 250 -26.47 -22.21 2.27
CA PHE A 250 -26.37 -22.50 0.83
C PHE A 250 -25.94 -23.96 0.58
N ALA A 251 -24.94 -24.45 1.31
CA ALA A 251 -24.50 -25.84 1.19
C ALA A 251 -25.60 -26.86 1.52
N LYS A 252 -26.57 -26.52 2.40
CA LYS A 252 -27.73 -27.38 2.70
C LYS A 252 -28.66 -27.56 1.50
N THR A 253 -28.70 -26.63 0.54
CA THR A 253 -29.55 -26.72 -0.66
C THR A 253 -29.08 -27.81 -1.63
N PHE A 254 -27.86 -28.31 -1.51
CA PHE A 254 -27.30 -29.40 -2.31
C PHE A 254 -27.39 -30.78 -1.63
N ARG A 255 -27.95 -30.84 -0.44
CA ARG A 255 -28.19 -32.14 0.21
C ARG A 255 -29.45 -32.76 -0.41
N PRO A 256 -29.37 -34.04 -0.85
CA PRO A 256 -30.51 -34.73 -1.45
C PRO A 256 -31.66 -34.90 -0.45
#